data_fc677ed04f14ebcea7dc744acf3c9f0b
#
_entry.id   fc677ed04f14ebcea7dc744acf3c9f0b
#
_cell.length_a   1.000
_cell.length_b   1.000
_cell.length_c   1.000
_cell.angle_alpha   90.00
_cell.angle_beta   90.00
_cell.angle_gamma   90.00
#
_symmetry.space_group_name_H-M   'P 1'
#
loop_
_entity.id
_entity.type
_entity.pdbx_description
1 polymer ?
#
loop_
_entity_poly.entity_id
_entity_poly.type
_entity_poly.pdbx_seq_one_letter_code
_entity_poly.pdbx_strand_id
1 'polypeptide(L)'
;FLLSAHDMAEADLYINPSLKGYSAASFQSEAIDTMIQRGEQAARQKWDELMALRKYIYADACDSAASDDTLQDKRLKQPKPYQTEAYHIGSIRIEGISGEEEKWIRKKIALRENSEVSPEEIDGTLAMLRGLNIFSRVEYRQSNEEPYDLVFMLEPNESRRISVGARFDTQDLASVIAQISNNQQFSTRHHYAFTGRISRNPYLEMKYAYGNLFGAKIGISYRMAHYDFDLYADKHKLDALEFLSHSFAGFYTRDIGNFRLKSGVQFDYYHYHSDMFERDGSIQTRSSDHFLNYFASVVMDTYDRRYFPTRGSRIQVQGILHTDDGIHYADGNPFAEAVFQGECAVRLNSRFYLLPKLKSRFLFGSSVPAIYQNYAGGVADGYYLPWQVAWESAQHVHLLERNVVTGQLGFRYRVKGKFY
;
A
#
# COMPACT_ATOMS: atom_id res chain seq x y z
N PHE A 1 21.43 5.26 -11.65
CA PHE A 1 21.36 4.24 -12.72
C PHE A 1 22.72 4.21 -13.40
N LEU A 2 23.57 3.24 -13.05
CA LEU A 2 24.74 2.89 -13.80
C LEU A 2 24.30 1.85 -14.83
N LEU A 3 24.24 2.23 -16.11
CA LEU A 3 24.19 1.28 -17.19
C LEU A 3 25.42 0.39 -17.05
N SER A 4 25.25 -0.94 -17.13
CA SER A 4 26.39 -1.84 -17.05
C SER A 4 27.27 -1.66 -18.31
N ALA A 5 28.54 -1.98 -18.22
CA ALA A 5 29.43 -1.94 -19.38
C ALA A 5 28.91 -2.85 -20.52
N HIS A 6 28.15 -3.87 -20.18
CA HIS A 6 27.47 -4.78 -21.09
C HIS A 6 26.35 -4.07 -21.87
N ASP A 7 25.44 -3.33 -21.16
CA ASP A 7 24.34 -2.60 -21.82
C ASP A 7 24.85 -1.52 -22.77
N MET A 8 26.01 -0.91 -22.45
CA MET A 8 26.65 0.07 -23.34
C MET A 8 27.27 -0.57 -24.60
N ALA A 9 27.73 -1.82 -24.52
CA ALA A 9 28.31 -2.54 -25.64
C ALA A 9 27.25 -3.11 -26.61
N GLU A 10 26.02 -3.32 -26.16
CA GLU A 10 24.89 -3.78 -26.96
C GLU A 10 24.09 -2.64 -27.61
N ALA A 11 24.38 -1.38 -27.29
CA ALA A 11 23.68 -0.25 -27.86
C ALA A 11 24.31 0.17 -29.21
N ASP A 12 23.48 0.32 -30.26
CA ASP A 12 23.93 0.78 -31.59
C ASP A 12 24.51 2.21 -31.53
N LEU A 13 24.04 3.02 -30.63
CA LEU A 13 24.51 4.38 -30.37
C LEU A 13 24.36 4.74 -28.90
N TYR A 14 25.43 5.24 -28.29
CA TYR A 14 25.43 5.69 -26.90
C TYR A 14 25.80 7.16 -26.78
N ILE A 15 24.94 7.98 -26.19
CA ILE A 15 25.16 9.39 -25.92
C ILE A 15 25.32 9.59 -24.42
N ASN A 16 26.49 9.99 -23.98
CA ASN A 16 26.81 10.21 -22.57
C ASN A 16 27.15 11.70 -22.30
N PRO A 17 26.18 12.53 -21.87
CA PRO A 17 26.45 13.89 -21.47
C PRO A 17 27.27 13.93 -20.17
N SER A 18 28.28 14.79 -20.10
CA SER A 18 29.02 15.02 -18.86
C SER A 18 28.19 15.74 -17.84
N LEU A 19 27.73 15.02 -16.80
CA LEU A 19 27.00 15.59 -15.65
C LEU A 19 27.94 15.91 -14.48
N LYS A 20 29.23 16.07 -14.71
CA LYS A 20 30.22 16.40 -13.66
C LYS A 20 29.80 17.69 -12.92
N GLY A 21 29.70 17.60 -11.59
CA GLY A 21 29.27 18.70 -10.74
C GLY A 21 27.78 18.68 -10.37
N TYR A 22 26.99 17.75 -10.92
CA TYR A 22 25.59 17.55 -10.60
C TYR A 22 25.34 16.17 -10.00
N SER A 23 24.32 16.06 -9.16
CA SER A 23 23.88 14.85 -8.51
C SER A 23 22.38 14.64 -8.72
N ALA A 24 21.86 13.46 -8.33
CA ALA A 24 20.42 13.18 -8.34
C ALA A 24 19.58 14.14 -7.46
N ALA A 25 20.21 14.94 -6.62
CA ALA A 25 19.57 15.97 -5.79
C ALA A 25 19.66 17.39 -6.36
N SER A 26 20.22 17.57 -7.56
CA SER A 26 20.39 18.90 -8.20
C SER A 26 19.12 19.29 -8.95
N PHE A 27 18.09 19.77 -8.22
CA PHE A 27 16.78 20.16 -8.79
C PHE A 27 16.59 21.67 -8.96
N GLN A 28 17.65 22.49 -8.84
CA GLN A 28 17.57 23.91 -9.11
C GLN A 28 17.36 24.16 -10.61
N SER A 29 16.56 25.16 -10.97
CA SER A 29 16.19 25.46 -12.36
C SER A 29 17.42 25.63 -13.25
N GLU A 30 18.40 26.41 -12.80
CA GLU A 30 19.66 26.62 -13.52
C GLU A 30 20.50 25.35 -13.72
N ALA A 31 20.47 24.44 -12.73
CA ALA A 31 21.13 23.14 -12.82
C ALA A 31 20.46 22.24 -13.88
N ILE A 32 19.12 22.24 -13.90
CA ILE A 32 18.32 21.50 -14.87
C ILE A 32 18.58 22.03 -16.28
N ASP A 33 18.55 23.34 -16.49
CA ASP A 33 18.81 23.97 -17.79
C ASP A 33 20.21 23.64 -18.29
N THR A 34 21.21 23.68 -17.40
CA THR A 34 22.59 23.32 -17.76
C THR A 34 22.72 21.83 -18.12
N MET A 35 22.03 20.93 -17.39
CA MET A 35 22.02 19.51 -17.72
C MET A 35 21.37 19.23 -19.08
N ILE A 36 20.28 19.93 -19.41
CA ILE A 36 19.60 19.85 -20.70
C ILE A 36 20.54 20.32 -21.82
N GLN A 37 21.19 21.47 -21.65
CA GLN A 37 22.17 22.01 -22.64
C GLN A 37 23.33 21.04 -22.88
N ARG A 38 23.88 20.45 -21.84
CA ARG A 38 24.94 19.44 -21.97
C ARG A 38 24.46 18.17 -22.69
N GLY A 39 23.21 17.75 -22.44
CA GLY A 39 22.59 16.66 -23.17
C GLY A 39 22.43 16.95 -24.66
N GLU A 40 21.94 18.14 -24.98
CA GLU A 40 21.82 18.61 -26.37
C GLU A 40 23.18 18.71 -27.07
N GLN A 41 24.18 19.26 -26.41
CA GLN A 41 25.53 19.36 -26.95
C GLN A 41 26.14 17.96 -27.23
N ALA A 42 25.97 17.00 -26.30
CA ALA A 42 26.44 15.64 -26.48
C ALA A 42 25.74 14.93 -27.66
N ALA A 43 24.44 15.18 -27.84
CA ALA A 43 23.68 14.64 -28.97
C ALA A 43 24.13 15.28 -30.30
N ARG A 44 24.40 16.59 -30.33
CA ARG A 44 24.91 17.29 -31.51
C ARG A 44 26.31 16.81 -31.93
N GLN A 45 27.16 16.45 -30.98
CA GLN A 45 28.47 15.87 -31.27
C GLN A 45 28.41 14.53 -32.01
N LYS A 46 27.31 13.77 -31.81
CA LYS A 46 27.04 12.50 -32.45
C LYS A 46 25.98 12.58 -33.55
N TRP A 47 25.79 13.78 -34.12
CA TRP A 47 24.75 14.00 -35.12
C TRP A 47 24.90 13.13 -36.37
N ASP A 48 26.12 12.95 -36.87
CA ASP A 48 26.36 12.16 -38.07
C ASP A 48 26.09 10.66 -37.84
N GLU A 49 26.44 10.15 -36.64
CA GLU A 49 26.12 8.78 -36.23
C GLU A 49 24.59 8.58 -36.08
N LEU A 50 23.88 9.57 -35.52
CA LEU A 50 22.42 9.56 -35.43
C LEU A 50 21.75 9.57 -36.81
N MET A 51 22.28 10.36 -37.74
CA MET A 51 21.77 10.39 -39.12
C MET A 51 22.07 9.10 -39.89
N ALA A 52 23.21 8.46 -39.64
CA ALA A 52 23.54 7.15 -40.20
C ALA A 52 22.58 6.06 -39.64
N LEU A 53 22.33 6.04 -38.34
CA LEU A 53 21.39 5.12 -37.71
C LEU A 53 19.97 5.33 -38.25
N ARG A 54 19.52 6.58 -38.37
CA ARG A 54 18.24 6.91 -39.01
C ARG A 54 18.14 6.35 -40.43
N LYS A 55 19.18 6.50 -41.22
CA LYS A 55 19.22 5.96 -42.61
C LYS A 55 19.13 4.44 -42.61
N TYR A 56 19.78 3.79 -41.65
CA TYR A 56 19.73 2.32 -41.51
C TYR A 56 18.33 1.85 -41.12
N ILE A 57 17.68 2.48 -40.10
CA ILE A 57 16.35 2.11 -39.61
C ILE A 57 15.26 2.32 -40.69
N TYR A 58 15.41 3.35 -41.53
CA TYR A 58 14.43 3.67 -42.57
C TYR A 58 14.87 3.26 -44.00
N ALA A 59 15.93 2.47 -44.14
CA ALA A 59 16.38 1.99 -45.44
C ALA A 59 15.31 1.15 -46.15
N ASP A 60 14.56 0.36 -45.39
CA ASP A 60 13.47 -0.48 -45.91
C ASP A 60 12.19 0.30 -46.25
N ALA A 61 12.05 1.53 -45.76
CA ALA A 61 10.88 2.39 -46.00
C ALA A 61 11.04 3.33 -47.22
N CYS A 62 12.23 3.38 -47.81
CA CYS A 62 12.55 4.35 -48.88
C CYS A 62 12.37 3.82 -50.33
N ASP A 63 11.95 2.59 -50.54
CA ASP A 63 11.70 2.10 -51.91
C ASP A 63 10.35 2.52 -52.52
N SER A 64 9.54 3.30 -51.78
CA SER A 64 8.20 3.70 -52.26
C SER A 64 7.87 5.21 -52.25
N ALA A 65 8.88 6.09 -52.04
CA ALA A 65 8.61 7.54 -52.09
C ALA A 65 9.82 8.31 -52.64
N ALA A 66 10.05 8.19 -53.94
CA ALA A 66 10.80 9.20 -54.68
C ALA A 66 9.93 10.42 -54.95
N SER A 67 10.49 11.63 -54.69
CA SER A 67 9.96 12.96 -54.99
C SER A 67 8.98 13.56 -54.01
N ASP A 68 9.48 14.31 -53.04
CA ASP A 68 9.04 15.70 -52.91
C ASP A 68 10.03 16.56 -52.09
N ASP A 69 10.54 17.59 -52.75
CA ASP A 69 11.59 18.50 -52.32
C ASP A 69 10.94 19.66 -51.49
N THR A 70 10.24 19.33 -50.43
CA THR A 70 9.60 20.32 -49.50
C THR A 70 9.78 19.94 -48.03
N LEU A 71 11.03 19.61 -47.62
CA LEU A 71 11.37 19.39 -46.22
C LEU A 71 12.00 20.59 -45.52
N GLN A 72 11.89 21.80 -46.10
CA GLN A 72 12.16 23.04 -45.37
C GLN A 72 10.86 23.57 -44.79
N ASP A 73 10.72 23.46 -43.47
CA ASP A 73 9.68 24.09 -42.63
C ASP A 73 8.55 23.22 -42.08
N LYS A 74 8.82 21.93 -41.78
CA LYS A 74 8.07 21.30 -40.70
C LYS A 74 8.80 21.58 -39.38
N ARG A 75 8.58 22.78 -38.80
CA ARG A 75 8.73 23.00 -37.34
C ARG A 75 8.20 21.76 -36.68
N LEU A 76 9.00 21.16 -35.80
CA LEU A 76 8.56 20.10 -34.92
C LEU A 76 7.20 20.49 -34.39
N LYS A 77 6.13 19.94 -34.98
CA LYS A 77 4.79 20.12 -34.45
C LYS A 77 4.94 19.65 -33.01
N GLN A 78 4.74 20.58 -32.06
CA GLN A 78 4.58 20.22 -30.67
C GLN A 78 3.70 18.98 -30.66
N PRO A 79 4.08 17.90 -29.93
CA PRO A 79 3.25 16.71 -29.89
C PRO A 79 1.85 17.22 -29.60
N LYS A 80 0.92 16.96 -30.53
CA LYS A 80 -0.48 17.33 -30.34
C LYS A 80 -0.85 16.81 -28.96
N PRO A 81 -1.48 17.65 -28.10
CA PRO A 81 -2.00 17.14 -26.85
C PRO A 81 -2.78 15.89 -27.22
N TYR A 82 -2.43 14.74 -26.63
CA TYR A 82 -3.01 13.43 -26.89
C TYR A 82 -4.47 13.62 -27.24
N GLN A 83 -4.82 13.44 -28.51
CA GLN A 83 -6.22 13.36 -28.91
C GLN A 83 -6.70 12.12 -28.20
N THR A 84 -7.72 12.28 -27.40
CA THR A 84 -8.42 11.24 -26.64
C THR A 84 -9.22 10.38 -27.62
N GLU A 85 -8.55 9.81 -28.62
CA GLU A 85 -9.16 8.79 -29.47
C GLU A 85 -9.16 7.51 -28.65
N ALA A 86 -10.35 7.02 -28.35
CA ALA A 86 -10.52 5.71 -27.75
C ALA A 86 -10.05 4.66 -28.75
N TYR A 87 -9.30 3.67 -28.29
CA TYR A 87 -8.86 2.54 -29.07
C TYR A 87 -9.91 1.43 -29.00
N HIS A 88 -10.28 0.87 -30.13
CA HIS A 88 -11.13 -0.32 -30.15
C HIS A 88 -10.28 -1.55 -29.82
N ILE A 89 -10.49 -2.09 -28.61
CA ILE A 89 -9.74 -3.24 -28.10
C ILE A 89 -10.48 -4.53 -28.48
N GLY A 90 -9.81 -5.45 -29.17
CA GLY A 90 -10.36 -6.77 -29.51
C GLY A 90 -10.21 -7.76 -28.37
N SER A 91 -8.98 -8.08 -27.99
CA SER A 91 -8.68 -9.02 -26.93
C SER A 91 -7.70 -8.46 -25.88
N ILE A 92 -7.75 -9.02 -24.67
CA ILE A 92 -6.84 -8.69 -23.58
C ILE A 92 -6.15 -9.98 -23.12
N ARG A 93 -4.83 -10.05 -23.29
CA ARG A 93 -4.01 -11.17 -22.84
C ARG A 93 -3.11 -10.75 -21.68
N ILE A 94 -2.79 -11.70 -20.83
CA ILE A 94 -1.88 -11.52 -19.71
C ILE A 94 -0.77 -12.58 -19.86
N GLU A 95 0.48 -12.14 -19.92
CA GLU A 95 1.66 -12.98 -20.02
C GLU A 95 2.51 -12.86 -18.75
N GLY A 96 3.30 -13.91 -18.46
CA GLY A 96 4.20 -13.97 -17.30
C GLY A 96 3.60 -14.52 -16.02
N ILE A 97 2.27 -14.71 -15.98
CA ILE A 97 1.55 -15.38 -14.89
C ILE A 97 0.54 -16.36 -15.44
N SER A 98 0.07 -17.29 -14.62
CA SER A 98 -0.89 -18.33 -15.05
C SER A 98 -1.78 -18.79 -13.90
N GLY A 99 -2.82 -19.57 -14.20
CA GLY A 99 -3.65 -20.22 -13.22
C GLY A 99 -4.54 -19.27 -12.42
N GLU A 100 -4.56 -19.42 -11.10
CA GLU A 100 -5.42 -18.63 -10.21
C GLU A 100 -4.97 -17.15 -10.11
N GLU A 101 -3.67 -16.91 -10.24
CA GLU A 101 -3.08 -15.58 -10.25
C GLU A 101 -3.56 -14.77 -11.46
N GLU A 102 -3.57 -15.37 -12.65
CA GLU A 102 -4.09 -14.73 -13.86
C GLU A 102 -5.58 -14.41 -13.70
N LYS A 103 -6.37 -15.38 -13.23
CA LYS A 103 -7.81 -15.17 -12.97
C LYS A 103 -8.07 -14.02 -12.01
N TRP A 104 -7.24 -13.90 -10.96
CA TRP A 104 -7.38 -12.83 -9.99
C TRP A 104 -7.01 -11.47 -10.61
N ILE A 105 -5.88 -11.38 -11.34
CA ILE A 105 -5.45 -10.15 -12.03
C ILE A 105 -6.50 -9.74 -13.06
N ARG A 106 -7.02 -10.67 -13.86
CA ARG A 106 -8.06 -10.40 -14.87
C ARG A 106 -9.33 -9.78 -14.26
N LYS A 107 -9.73 -10.19 -13.06
CA LYS A 107 -10.85 -9.58 -12.32
C LYS A 107 -10.55 -8.16 -11.81
N LYS A 108 -9.28 -7.82 -11.62
CA LYS A 108 -8.87 -6.48 -11.18
C LYS A 108 -8.72 -5.49 -12.34
N ILE A 109 -8.43 -5.98 -13.53
CA ILE A 109 -8.38 -5.17 -14.75
C ILE A 109 -9.81 -4.73 -15.09
N ALA A 110 -10.03 -3.40 -15.07
CA ALA A 110 -11.34 -2.81 -15.35
C ALA A 110 -11.66 -2.75 -16.86
N LEU A 111 -10.66 -2.98 -17.71
CA LEU A 111 -10.81 -2.96 -19.16
C LEU A 111 -11.64 -4.17 -19.64
N ARG A 112 -12.42 -3.95 -20.68
CA ARG A 112 -13.27 -4.99 -21.30
C ARG A 112 -12.80 -5.28 -22.70
N GLU A 113 -12.86 -6.54 -23.09
CA GLU A 113 -12.66 -6.97 -24.48
C GLU A 113 -13.82 -6.45 -25.36
N ASN A 114 -13.55 -6.24 -26.64
CA ASN A 114 -14.49 -5.70 -27.62
C ASN A 114 -15.15 -4.38 -27.17
N SER A 115 -14.34 -3.46 -26.62
CA SER A 115 -14.80 -2.13 -26.18
C SER A 115 -13.83 -1.02 -26.57
N GLU A 116 -14.34 0.20 -26.56
CA GLU A 116 -13.49 1.39 -26.68
C GLU A 116 -12.81 1.69 -25.34
N VAL A 117 -11.51 1.90 -25.38
CA VAL A 117 -10.67 2.15 -24.20
C VAL A 117 -9.80 3.37 -24.45
N SER A 118 -9.81 4.30 -23.52
CA SER A 118 -8.97 5.50 -23.59
C SER A 118 -7.53 5.21 -23.12
N PRO A 119 -6.53 5.98 -23.59
CA PRO A 119 -5.15 5.89 -23.07
C PRO A 119 -5.06 6.05 -21.55
N GLU A 120 -5.90 6.90 -20.96
CA GLU A 120 -5.94 7.10 -19.52
C GLU A 120 -6.42 5.86 -18.76
N GLU A 121 -7.31 5.05 -19.34
CA GLU A 121 -7.77 3.79 -18.74
C GLU A 121 -6.68 2.71 -18.77
N ILE A 122 -5.90 2.65 -19.87
CA ILE A 122 -4.72 1.78 -19.96
C ILE A 122 -3.67 2.20 -18.93
N ASP A 123 -3.35 3.49 -18.86
CA ASP A 123 -2.42 4.03 -17.87
C ASP A 123 -2.88 3.80 -16.43
N GLY A 124 -4.20 3.94 -16.19
CA GLY A 124 -4.82 3.62 -14.91
C GLY A 124 -4.65 2.15 -14.54
N THR A 125 -4.83 1.25 -15.50
CA THR A 125 -4.62 -0.19 -15.32
C THR A 125 -3.15 -0.51 -15.01
N LEU A 126 -2.20 0.07 -15.75
CA LEU A 126 -0.77 -0.08 -15.47
C LEU A 126 -0.39 0.46 -14.09
N ALA A 127 -0.93 1.63 -13.71
CA ALA A 127 -0.70 2.21 -12.39
C ALA A 127 -1.26 1.32 -11.27
N MET A 128 -2.43 0.73 -11.47
CA MET A 128 -3.03 -0.24 -10.54
C MET A 128 -2.15 -1.49 -10.42
N LEU A 129 -1.75 -2.11 -11.54
CA LEU A 129 -0.91 -3.30 -11.55
C LEU A 129 0.44 -3.05 -10.87
N ARG A 130 1.12 -1.93 -11.17
CA ARG A 130 2.36 -1.51 -10.50
C ARG A 130 2.14 -1.23 -9.01
N GLY A 131 1.00 -0.65 -8.67
CA GLY A 131 0.62 -0.35 -7.29
C GLY A 131 0.38 -1.59 -6.42
N LEU A 132 0.14 -2.76 -6.99
CA LEU A 132 0.06 -4.02 -6.25
C LEU A 132 1.40 -4.40 -5.63
N ASN A 133 2.51 -3.93 -6.20
CA ASN A 133 3.87 -4.13 -5.69
C ASN A 133 4.29 -5.62 -5.58
N ILE A 134 3.70 -6.47 -6.44
CA ILE A 134 3.93 -7.91 -6.56
C ILE A 134 4.66 -8.26 -7.86
N PHE A 135 4.81 -7.26 -8.75
CA PHE A 135 5.52 -7.38 -10.01
C PHE A 135 6.81 -6.55 -9.96
N SER A 136 7.90 -7.09 -10.49
CA SER A 136 9.17 -6.40 -10.75
C SER A 136 9.04 -5.50 -11.98
N ARG A 137 8.27 -5.96 -12.97
CA ARG A 137 8.06 -5.27 -14.25
C ARG A 137 6.60 -5.40 -14.67
N VAL A 138 6.03 -4.30 -15.15
CA VAL A 138 4.67 -4.23 -15.70
C VAL A 138 4.72 -3.41 -16.97
N GLU A 139 4.53 -4.06 -18.10
CA GLU A 139 4.50 -3.45 -19.42
C GLU A 139 3.28 -3.92 -20.20
N TYR A 140 2.96 -3.26 -21.30
CA TYR A 140 1.96 -3.74 -22.25
C TYR A 140 2.47 -3.58 -23.67
N ARG A 141 1.96 -4.42 -24.55
CA ARG A 141 2.10 -4.31 -26.00
C ARG A 141 0.71 -4.20 -26.61
N GLN A 142 0.65 -3.49 -27.71
CA GLN A 142 -0.54 -3.33 -28.53
C GLN A 142 -0.24 -3.88 -29.92
N SER A 143 -1.20 -4.57 -30.55
CA SER A 143 -1.08 -4.97 -31.95
C SER A 143 -1.07 -3.74 -32.87
N ASN A 144 -0.61 -3.91 -34.10
CA ASN A 144 -0.52 -2.82 -35.07
C ASN A 144 -1.83 -2.57 -35.83
N GLU A 145 -2.80 -3.48 -35.75
CA GLU A 145 -4.04 -3.45 -36.53
C GLU A 145 -5.25 -3.40 -35.60
N GLU A 146 -6.27 -2.67 -36.00
CA GLU A 146 -7.55 -2.58 -35.30
C GLU A 146 -8.50 -3.72 -35.72
N PRO A 147 -9.23 -4.39 -34.77
CA PRO A 147 -9.25 -4.13 -33.31
C PRO A 147 -7.93 -4.53 -32.61
N TYR A 148 -7.44 -3.63 -31.75
CA TYR A 148 -6.15 -3.83 -31.11
C TYR A 148 -6.18 -4.92 -30.04
N ASP A 149 -5.21 -5.83 -30.07
CA ASP A 149 -4.97 -6.76 -28.98
C ASP A 149 -4.02 -6.12 -27.96
N LEU A 150 -4.44 -6.08 -26.69
CA LEU A 150 -3.60 -5.64 -25.58
C LEU A 150 -2.99 -6.85 -24.90
N VAL A 151 -1.68 -6.88 -24.79
CA VAL A 151 -0.93 -7.90 -24.06
C VAL A 151 -0.22 -7.26 -22.88
N PHE A 152 -0.67 -7.55 -21.65
CA PHE A 152 0.00 -7.14 -20.42
C PHE A 152 1.09 -8.14 -20.09
N MET A 153 2.34 -7.70 -20.09
CA MET A 153 3.50 -8.50 -19.69
C MET A 153 3.79 -8.21 -18.22
N LEU A 154 3.62 -9.22 -17.40
CA LEU A 154 3.76 -9.14 -15.95
C LEU A 154 4.90 -10.04 -15.49
N GLU A 155 5.95 -9.45 -14.96
CA GLU A 155 7.07 -10.19 -14.39
C GLU A 155 6.89 -10.24 -12.86
N PRO A 156 6.63 -11.43 -12.29
CA PRO A 156 6.43 -11.57 -10.84
C PRO A 156 7.68 -11.16 -10.04
N ASN A 157 7.45 -10.53 -8.91
CA ASN A 157 8.54 -10.23 -7.98
C ASN A 157 8.85 -11.46 -7.14
N GLU A 158 9.95 -12.13 -7.42
CA GLU A 158 10.39 -13.34 -6.71
C GLU A 158 11.37 -13.04 -5.56
N SER A 159 11.75 -11.78 -5.40
CA SER A 159 12.74 -11.42 -4.39
C SER A 159 12.11 -11.31 -2.99
N ARG A 160 12.86 -11.76 -1.99
CA ARG A 160 12.56 -11.49 -0.58
C ARG A 160 12.72 -9.99 -0.34
N ARG A 161 11.80 -9.43 0.46
CA ARG A 161 11.84 -8.02 0.82
C ARG A 161 12.45 -7.84 2.19
N ILE A 162 13.43 -6.94 2.26
CA ILE A 162 13.95 -6.40 3.52
C ILE A 162 13.55 -4.93 3.54
N SER A 163 12.91 -4.50 4.62
CA SER A 163 12.48 -3.12 4.83
C SER A 163 13.04 -2.64 6.15
N VAL A 164 13.59 -1.44 6.16
CA VAL A 164 14.06 -0.77 7.36
C VAL A 164 13.46 0.63 7.38
N GLY A 165 13.00 1.08 8.54
CA GLY A 165 12.46 2.42 8.76
C GLY A 165 12.93 2.97 10.08
N ALA A 166 13.10 4.29 10.14
CA ALA A 166 13.38 5.01 11.38
C ALA A 166 12.41 6.18 11.50
N ARG A 167 12.01 6.49 12.74
CA ARG A 167 11.18 7.62 13.08
C ARG A 167 11.71 8.29 14.33
N PHE A 168 11.63 9.62 14.34
CA PHE A 168 11.93 10.44 15.52
C PHE A 168 10.71 11.30 15.81
N ASP A 169 10.24 11.27 17.03
CA ASP A 169 9.17 12.14 17.52
C ASP A 169 9.34 12.44 19.02
N THR A 170 8.52 13.35 19.52
CA THR A 170 8.62 13.80 20.92
C THR A 170 8.06 12.80 21.94
N GLN A 171 7.36 11.76 21.47
CA GLN A 171 6.71 10.77 22.35
C GLN A 171 7.54 9.49 22.48
N ASP A 172 7.91 8.89 21.35
CA ASP A 172 8.76 7.67 21.33
C ASP A 172 10.26 7.98 21.29
N LEU A 173 10.65 9.26 21.15
CA LEU A 173 12.01 9.74 20.94
C LEU A 173 12.59 9.18 19.64
N ALA A 174 12.99 7.93 19.64
CA ALA A 174 13.52 7.23 18.48
C ALA A 174 12.84 5.86 18.32
N SER A 175 12.50 5.51 17.10
CA SER A 175 11.96 4.19 16.77
C SER A 175 12.63 3.67 15.51
N VAL A 176 13.10 2.44 15.53
CA VAL A 176 13.65 1.72 14.38
C VAL A 176 12.83 0.47 14.17
N ILE A 177 12.40 0.24 12.94
CA ILE A 177 11.66 -0.94 12.53
C ILE A 177 12.40 -1.67 11.41
N ALA A 178 12.49 -2.97 11.51
CA ALA A 178 13.02 -3.83 10.45
C ALA A 178 12.04 -4.96 10.15
N GLN A 179 11.90 -5.29 8.88
CA GLN A 179 11.03 -6.38 8.42
C GLN A 179 11.71 -7.19 7.33
N ILE A 180 11.61 -8.51 7.43
CA ILE A 180 11.97 -9.46 6.37
C ILE A 180 10.70 -10.21 5.99
N SER A 181 10.36 -10.25 4.70
CA SER A 181 9.14 -10.91 4.24
C SER A 181 9.26 -11.47 2.82
N ASN A 182 8.45 -12.49 2.53
CA ASN A 182 8.22 -13.01 1.18
C ASN A 182 6.72 -13.07 0.83
N ASN A 183 5.88 -12.35 1.55
CA ASN A 183 4.42 -12.41 1.45
C ASN A 183 3.83 -11.88 0.13
N GLN A 184 4.66 -11.56 -0.85
CA GLN A 184 4.28 -11.02 -2.17
C GLN A 184 4.85 -11.85 -3.33
N GLN A 185 5.31 -13.07 -3.09
CA GLN A 185 5.82 -13.96 -4.14
C GLN A 185 4.72 -14.86 -4.69
N PHE A 186 4.65 -14.96 -6.02
CA PHE A 186 3.74 -15.88 -6.73
C PHE A 186 4.24 -17.32 -6.72
N SER A 187 5.55 -17.50 -6.86
CA SER A 187 6.19 -18.81 -7.03
C SER A 187 6.13 -19.70 -5.80
N THR A 188 5.75 -19.18 -4.64
CA THR A 188 5.68 -19.94 -3.39
C THR A 188 4.31 -19.91 -2.76
N ARG A 189 3.92 -21.02 -2.15
CA ARG A 189 2.76 -21.09 -1.26
C ARG A 189 3.10 -20.74 0.19
N HIS A 190 4.38 -20.55 0.50
CA HIS A 190 4.87 -20.22 1.83
C HIS A 190 5.06 -18.71 1.96
N HIS A 191 4.25 -18.06 2.73
CA HIS A 191 4.29 -16.62 2.99
C HIS A 191 4.70 -16.37 4.43
N TYR A 192 5.77 -15.59 4.64
CA TYR A 192 6.21 -15.23 5.98
C TYR A 192 6.58 -13.75 6.09
N ALA A 193 6.47 -13.24 7.30
CA ALA A 193 6.97 -11.92 7.66
C ALA A 193 7.48 -11.95 9.11
N PHE A 194 8.67 -11.41 9.29
CA PHE A 194 9.26 -11.15 10.60
C PHE A 194 9.44 -9.65 10.73
N THR A 195 8.88 -9.06 11.77
CA THR A 195 8.95 -7.62 12.01
C THR A 195 9.42 -7.37 13.43
N GLY A 196 10.45 -6.57 13.60
CA GLY A 196 10.92 -6.09 14.89
C GLY A 196 10.92 -4.58 14.95
N ARG A 197 10.45 -4.00 16.04
CA ARG A 197 10.53 -2.58 16.35
C ARG A 197 11.26 -2.38 17.66
N ILE A 198 12.25 -1.51 17.65
CA ILE A 198 12.96 -1.02 18.83
C ILE A 198 12.51 0.42 19.04
N SER A 199 11.88 0.70 20.19
CA SER A 199 11.36 2.01 20.61
C SER A 199 11.04 1.94 22.11
N ARG A 200 10.41 2.98 22.69
CA ARG A 200 9.82 2.91 24.04
C ARG A 200 8.81 1.76 24.14
N ASN A 201 8.04 1.52 23.07
CA ASN A 201 7.09 0.43 22.97
C ASN A 201 7.58 -0.61 21.94
N PRO A 202 8.56 -1.47 22.28
CA PRO A 202 9.13 -2.45 21.36
C PRO A 202 8.17 -3.60 21.08
N TYR A 203 8.26 -4.16 19.88
CA TYR A 203 7.56 -5.39 19.56
C TYR A 203 8.32 -6.30 18.61
N LEU A 204 8.01 -7.58 18.69
CA LEU A 204 8.39 -8.61 17.72
C LEU A 204 7.12 -9.26 17.18
N GLU A 205 7.01 -9.36 15.86
CA GLU A 205 5.87 -10.03 15.19
C GLU A 205 6.37 -11.03 14.17
N MET A 206 5.82 -12.23 14.20
CA MET A 206 6.08 -13.32 13.26
C MET A 206 4.76 -13.74 12.65
N LYS A 207 4.72 -13.83 11.32
CA LYS A 207 3.57 -14.33 10.57
C LYS A 207 4.02 -15.38 9.59
N TYR A 208 3.27 -16.46 9.52
CA TYR A 208 3.44 -17.49 8.52
C TYR A 208 2.09 -17.90 7.98
N ALA A 209 1.98 -18.06 6.68
CA ALA A 209 0.78 -18.57 6.05
C ALA A 209 1.16 -19.48 4.87
N TYR A 210 0.35 -20.51 4.67
CA TYR A 210 0.46 -21.43 3.55
C TYR A 210 -0.80 -21.35 2.68
N GLY A 211 -0.60 -21.19 1.38
CA GLY A 211 -1.69 -21.10 0.40
C GLY A 211 -1.34 -20.24 -0.79
N ASN A 212 -2.30 -20.04 -1.68
CA ASN A 212 -2.11 -19.21 -2.87
C ASN A 212 -2.12 -17.72 -2.50
N LEU A 213 -1.31 -16.90 -3.19
CA LEU A 213 -1.18 -15.47 -2.89
C LEU A 213 -2.52 -14.73 -2.90
N PHE A 214 -3.38 -15.04 -3.87
CA PHE A 214 -4.72 -14.45 -4.03
C PHE A 214 -5.85 -15.48 -3.89
N GLY A 215 -5.65 -16.48 -3.07
CA GLY A 215 -6.62 -17.52 -2.84
C GLY A 215 -6.86 -17.78 -1.36
N ALA A 216 -7.07 -19.05 -1.05
CA ALA A 216 -7.19 -19.51 0.32
C ALA A 216 -5.81 -19.68 0.96
N LYS A 217 -5.66 -19.20 2.18
CA LYS A 217 -4.47 -19.38 3.02
C LYS A 217 -4.87 -19.76 4.44
N ILE A 218 -4.12 -20.66 5.03
CA ILE A 218 -4.15 -20.94 6.46
C ILE A 218 -2.84 -20.45 7.06
N GLY A 219 -2.87 -19.87 8.23
CA GLY A 219 -1.66 -19.31 8.82
C GLY A 219 -1.70 -19.20 10.33
N ILE A 220 -0.54 -18.89 10.86
CA ILE A 220 -0.32 -18.60 12.26
C ILE A 220 0.39 -17.26 12.39
N SER A 221 0.19 -16.58 13.49
CA SER A 221 0.95 -15.39 13.85
C SER A 221 1.23 -15.38 15.34
N TYR A 222 2.39 -14.83 15.69
CA TYR A 222 2.78 -14.56 17.05
C TYR A 222 3.25 -13.11 17.13
N ARG A 223 2.82 -12.41 18.18
CA ARG A 223 3.27 -11.06 18.49
C ARG A 223 3.56 -10.96 19.98
N MET A 224 4.72 -10.46 20.31
CA MET A 224 5.12 -10.03 21.63
C MET A 224 5.32 -8.52 21.59
N ALA A 225 4.72 -7.78 22.51
CA ALA A 225 4.83 -6.32 22.55
C ALA A 225 4.83 -5.83 23.98
N HIS A 226 5.75 -4.92 24.28
CA HIS A 226 5.76 -4.16 25.52
C HIS A 226 5.10 -2.80 25.29
N TYR A 227 4.26 -2.40 26.22
CA TYR A 227 3.54 -1.14 26.18
C TYR A 227 3.82 -0.34 27.46
N ASP A 228 4.22 0.91 27.27
CA ASP A 228 4.46 1.89 28.32
C ASP A 228 3.95 3.26 27.84
N PHE A 229 2.83 3.72 28.39
CA PHE A 229 2.23 4.98 28.03
C PHE A 229 1.40 5.58 29.17
N ASP A 230 1.29 6.91 29.17
CA ASP A 230 0.47 7.64 30.12
C ASP A 230 -0.99 7.64 29.70
N LEU A 231 -1.90 7.29 30.63
CA LEU A 231 -3.33 7.31 30.44
C LEU A 231 -3.93 8.62 31.01
N TYR A 232 -4.81 9.23 30.26
CA TYR A 232 -5.50 10.45 30.64
C TYR A 232 -7.02 10.26 30.62
N ALA A 233 -7.72 10.95 31.52
CA ALA A 233 -9.15 11.20 31.43
C ALA A 233 -9.41 12.66 31.83
N ASP A 234 -10.34 13.32 31.15
CA ASP A 234 -10.73 14.72 31.40
C ASP A 234 -9.53 15.68 31.53
N LYS A 235 -8.49 15.49 30.71
CA LYS A 235 -7.23 16.25 30.70
C LYS A 235 -6.31 16.06 31.91
N HIS A 236 -6.66 15.19 32.82
CA HIS A 236 -5.79 14.81 33.93
C HIS A 236 -5.12 13.47 33.68
N LYS A 237 -3.85 13.37 34.03
CA LYS A 237 -3.15 12.09 34.01
C LYS A 237 -3.78 11.19 35.07
N LEU A 238 -4.33 10.04 34.67
CA LEU A 238 -4.84 9.02 35.56
C LEU A 238 -3.69 8.18 36.10
N ASP A 239 -2.90 7.61 35.18
CA ASP A 239 -1.81 6.69 35.52
C ASP A 239 -0.84 6.50 34.35
N ALA A 240 0.22 5.72 34.60
CA ALA A 240 1.11 5.17 33.60
C ALA A 240 0.83 3.67 33.47
N LEU A 241 0.37 3.23 32.30
CA LEU A 241 0.12 1.83 32.01
C LEU A 241 1.36 1.16 31.45
N GLU A 242 1.82 0.12 32.12
CA GLU A 242 2.93 -0.69 31.66
C GLU A 242 2.56 -2.17 31.68
N PHE A 243 2.65 -2.82 30.53
CA PHE A 243 2.37 -4.26 30.41
C PHE A 243 3.10 -4.92 29.22
N LEU A 244 3.34 -6.21 29.36
CA LEU A 244 3.81 -7.09 28.29
C LEU A 244 2.63 -7.90 27.76
N SER A 245 2.49 -7.95 26.44
CA SER A 245 1.47 -8.76 25.76
C SER A 245 2.09 -9.83 24.89
N HIS A 246 1.47 -11.01 24.90
CA HIS A 246 1.74 -12.11 23.98
C HIS A 246 0.45 -12.46 23.27
N SER A 247 0.45 -12.42 21.94
CA SER A 247 -0.69 -12.78 21.11
C SER A 247 -0.30 -13.89 20.16
N PHE A 248 -0.99 -15.01 20.20
CA PHE A 248 -0.82 -16.11 19.27
C PHE A 248 -2.14 -16.36 18.53
N ALA A 249 -2.13 -16.36 17.20
CA ALA A 249 -3.35 -16.60 16.41
C ALA A 249 -3.15 -17.65 15.33
N GLY A 250 -4.17 -18.49 15.18
CA GLY A 250 -4.40 -19.32 14.01
C GLY A 250 -5.50 -18.70 13.14
N PHE A 251 -5.30 -18.61 11.84
CA PHE A 251 -6.26 -17.94 10.97
C PHE A 251 -6.39 -18.60 9.60
N TYR A 252 -7.57 -18.42 9.02
CA TYR A 252 -7.87 -18.71 7.63
C TYR A 252 -8.16 -17.38 6.90
N THR A 253 -7.65 -17.24 5.68
CA THR A 253 -7.93 -16.08 4.82
C THR A 253 -8.32 -16.53 3.43
N ARG A 254 -9.29 -15.88 2.82
CA ARG A 254 -9.70 -16.12 1.42
C ARG A 254 -9.98 -14.82 0.71
N ASP A 255 -9.36 -14.64 -0.46
CA ASP A 255 -9.60 -13.54 -1.36
C ASP A 255 -10.63 -13.94 -2.42
N ILE A 256 -11.72 -13.17 -2.57
CA ILE A 256 -12.81 -13.39 -3.53
C ILE A 256 -13.08 -12.05 -4.24
N GLY A 257 -12.53 -11.88 -5.43
CA GLY A 257 -12.65 -10.61 -6.15
C GLY A 257 -12.07 -9.45 -5.37
N ASN A 258 -12.90 -8.47 -5.01
CA ASN A 258 -12.51 -7.31 -4.23
C ASN A 258 -12.63 -7.52 -2.71
N PHE A 259 -13.09 -8.70 -2.29
CA PHE A 259 -13.30 -9.03 -0.89
C PHE A 259 -12.20 -9.92 -0.37
N ARG A 260 -11.73 -9.61 0.85
CA ARG A 260 -10.88 -10.48 1.66
C ARG A 260 -11.62 -10.88 2.91
N LEU A 261 -11.83 -12.17 3.07
CA LEU A 261 -12.36 -12.77 4.30
C LEU A 261 -11.20 -13.26 5.16
N LYS A 262 -11.27 -13.03 6.46
CA LYS A 262 -10.32 -13.57 7.42
C LYS A 262 -11.08 -14.01 8.67
N SER A 263 -10.82 -15.21 9.16
CA SER A 263 -11.38 -15.71 10.44
C SER A 263 -10.34 -16.51 11.17
N GLY A 264 -10.49 -16.64 12.48
CA GLY A 264 -9.53 -17.40 13.26
C GLY A 264 -9.80 -17.32 14.76
N VAL A 265 -8.84 -17.91 15.48
CA VAL A 265 -8.81 -17.94 16.93
C VAL A 265 -7.50 -17.29 17.37
N GLN A 266 -7.55 -16.49 18.41
CA GLN A 266 -6.40 -15.78 18.96
C GLN A 266 -6.37 -15.96 20.47
N PHE A 267 -5.23 -16.37 20.99
CA PHE A 267 -4.94 -16.40 22.41
C PHE A 267 -4.10 -15.17 22.76
N ASP A 268 -4.57 -14.36 23.70
CA ASP A 268 -3.87 -13.22 24.25
C ASP A 268 -3.54 -13.44 25.71
N TYR A 269 -2.31 -13.12 26.09
CA TYR A 269 -1.84 -13.12 27.45
C TYR A 269 -1.21 -11.75 27.75
N TYR A 270 -1.66 -11.12 28.84
CA TYR A 270 -1.19 -9.83 29.30
C TYR A 270 -0.55 -10.01 30.69
N HIS A 271 0.64 -9.47 30.84
CA HIS A 271 1.35 -9.39 32.12
C HIS A 271 1.51 -7.91 32.49
N TYR A 272 0.85 -7.49 33.55
CA TYR A 272 0.79 -6.08 33.99
C TYR A 272 1.93 -5.79 34.99
N HIS A 273 2.60 -4.68 34.78
CA HIS A 273 3.63 -4.14 35.69
C HIS A 273 3.08 -2.97 36.51
N SER A 274 1.94 -2.40 36.12
CA SER A 274 1.23 -1.34 36.85
C SER A 274 -0.22 -1.76 37.10
N ASP A 275 -0.85 -1.18 38.14
CA ASP A 275 -2.26 -1.33 38.35
C ASP A 275 -3.05 -0.70 37.19
N MET A 276 -4.20 -1.27 36.87
CA MET A 276 -5.07 -0.74 35.81
C MET A 276 -6.29 -0.05 36.43
N PHE A 277 -6.53 1.20 36.03
CA PHE A 277 -7.72 1.93 36.42
C PHE A 277 -8.91 1.54 35.52
N GLU A 278 -10.01 1.19 36.17
CA GLU A 278 -11.29 1.11 35.50
C GLU A 278 -11.95 2.49 35.44
N ARG A 279 -12.92 2.64 34.54
CA ARG A 279 -13.64 3.91 34.33
C ARG A 279 -14.43 4.39 35.55
N ASP A 280 -14.90 3.49 36.38
CA ASP A 280 -15.62 3.80 37.62
C ASP A 280 -14.70 4.30 38.76
N GLY A 281 -13.40 4.40 38.50
CA GLY A 281 -12.38 4.78 39.47
C GLY A 281 -11.86 3.62 40.33
N SER A 282 -12.29 2.39 40.05
CA SER A 282 -11.76 1.21 40.71
C SER A 282 -10.36 0.86 40.18
N ILE A 283 -9.53 0.34 41.06
CA ILE A 283 -8.18 -0.12 40.70
C ILE A 283 -8.24 -1.64 40.53
N GLN A 284 -7.92 -2.10 39.33
CA GLN A 284 -7.82 -3.52 39.05
C GLN A 284 -6.40 -4.00 39.30
N THR A 285 -6.14 -4.52 40.47
CA THR A 285 -4.85 -5.09 40.87
C THR A 285 -4.75 -6.55 40.39
N ARG A 286 -4.54 -6.73 39.10
CA ARG A 286 -4.26 -8.06 38.51
C ARG A 286 -2.85 -8.09 37.97
N SER A 287 -2.13 -9.19 38.21
CA SER A 287 -0.79 -9.39 37.66
C SER A 287 -0.81 -9.91 36.23
N SER A 288 -1.87 -10.57 35.80
CA SER A 288 -2.00 -11.11 34.46
C SER A 288 -3.45 -11.40 34.10
N ASP A 289 -3.75 -11.33 32.81
CA ASP A 289 -5.01 -11.76 32.19
C ASP A 289 -4.72 -12.60 30.96
N HIS A 290 -5.64 -13.49 30.60
CA HIS A 290 -5.60 -14.27 29.38
C HIS A 290 -6.98 -14.32 28.72
N PHE A 291 -6.99 -14.37 27.39
CA PHE A 291 -8.20 -14.39 26.60
C PHE A 291 -8.07 -15.35 25.43
N LEU A 292 -9.14 -16.07 25.16
CA LEU A 292 -9.31 -16.83 23.93
C LEU A 292 -10.39 -16.15 23.08
N ASN A 293 -9.94 -15.56 21.98
CA ASN A 293 -10.73 -14.68 21.12
C ASN A 293 -11.09 -15.36 19.82
N TYR A 294 -12.34 -15.29 19.39
CA TYR A 294 -12.80 -15.73 18.07
C TYR A 294 -13.04 -14.50 17.21
N PHE A 295 -12.40 -14.43 16.07
CA PHE A 295 -12.55 -13.26 15.20
C PHE A 295 -12.95 -13.63 13.77
N ALA A 296 -13.72 -12.73 13.15
CA ALA A 296 -14.02 -12.75 11.73
C ALA A 296 -13.98 -11.33 11.17
N SER A 297 -13.43 -11.17 9.99
CA SER A 297 -13.36 -9.87 9.31
C SER A 297 -13.56 -9.99 7.81
N VAL A 298 -14.16 -8.96 7.24
CA VAL A 298 -14.35 -8.78 5.80
C VAL A 298 -13.75 -7.45 5.42
N VAL A 299 -12.88 -7.44 4.41
CA VAL A 299 -12.34 -6.23 3.81
C VAL A 299 -12.77 -6.19 2.36
N MET A 300 -13.44 -5.13 1.95
CA MET A 300 -13.71 -4.80 0.56
C MET A 300 -12.75 -3.69 0.12
N ASP A 301 -12.04 -3.86 -0.99
CA ASP A 301 -11.11 -2.88 -1.51
C ASP A 301 -11.33 -2.70 -3.01
N THR A 302 -11.83 -1.52 -3.38
CA THR A 302 -12.14 -1.11 -4.75
C THR A 302 -11.29 0.06 -5.22
N TYR A 303 -10.24 0.42 -4.49
CA TYR A 303 -9.34 1.50 -4.88
C TYR A 303 -8.69 1.22 -6.25
N ASP A 304 -8.66 2.27 -7.08
CA ASP A 304 -7.97 2.27 -8.38
C ASP A 304 -6.44 2.21 -8.24
N ARG A 305 -5.90 2.65 -7.09
CA ARG A 305 -4.46 2.67 -6.80
C ARG A 305 -4.20 2.40 -5.33
N ARG A 306 -3.12 1.69 -5.05
CA ARG A 306 -2.69 1.42 -3.68
C ARG A 306 -2.22 2.69 -2.94
N TYR A 307 -1.46 3.52 -3.64
CA TYR A 307 -0.97 4.80 -3.12
C TYR A 307 -1.69 5.94 -3.83
N PHE A 308 -2.16 6.90 -3.04
CA PHE A 308 -2.89 8.07 -3.53
C PHE A 308 -4.09 7.69 -4.42
N PRO A 309 -5.05 6.88 -3.91
CA PRO A 309 -6.21 6.47 -4.69
C PRO A 309 -6.97 7.70 -5.19
N THR A 310 -7.48 7.64 -6.42
CA THR A 310 -8.25 8.74 -7.02
C THR A 310 -9.75 8.45 -7.04
N ARG A 311 -10.13 7.19 -6.93
CA ARG A 311 -11.52 6.72 -6.83
C ARG A 311 -11.59 5.37 -6.13
N GLY A 312 -12.78 5.04 -5.65
CA GLY A 312 -13.06 3.78 -4.98
C GLY A 312 -13.13 3.92 -3.47
N SER A 313 -13.30 2.81 -2.81
CA SER A 313 -13.48 2.73 -1.35
C SER A 313 -12.79 1.48 -0.79
N ARG A 314 -12.43 1.58 0.47
CA ARG A 314 -12.01 0.44 1.29
C ARG A 314 -12.87 0.41 2.52
N ILE A 315 -13.56 -0.73 2.73
CA ILE A 315 -14.44 -0.95 3.87
C ILE A 315 -13.98 -2.21 4.58
N GLN A 316 -13.85 -2.12 5.88
CA GLN A 316 -13.53 -3.25 6.76
C GLN A 316 -14.61 -3.37 7.81
N VAL A 317 -15.12 -4.57 8.01
CA VAL A 317 -15.98 -4.97 9.12
C VAL A 317 -15.31 -6.12 9.84
N GLN A 318 -15.27 -6.06 11.17
CA GLN A 318 -14.66 -7.09 12.00
C GLN A 318 -15.53 -7.32 13.22
N GLY A 319 -15.76 -8.56 13.58
CA GLY A 319 -16.35 -9.00 14.84
C GLY A 319 -15.37 -9.84 15.63
N ILE A 320 -15.31 -9.66 16.94
CA ILE A 320 -14.49 -10.46 17.84
C ILE A 320 -15.37 -10.83 19.04
N LEU A 321 -15.32 -12.10 19.43
CA LEU A 321 -15.88 -12.61 20.67
C LEU A 321 -14.74 -12.92 21.63
N HIS A 322 -14.79 -12.37 22.83
CA HIS A 322 -13.74 -12.48 23.83
C HIS A 322 -14.21 -13.38 24.97
N THR A 323 -13.40 -14.38 25.29
CA THR A 323 -13.63 -15.36 26.37
C THR A 323 -12.33 -15.55 27.16
N ASP A 324 -12.40 -16.14 28.34
CA ASP A 324 -11.22 -16.56 29.09
C ASP A 324 -11.04 -18.10 29.09
N ASP A 325 -12.13 -18.85 29.02
CA ASP A 325 -12.14 -20.33 29.00
C ASP A 325 -12.53 -20.92 27.65
N GLY A 326 -12.85 -20.10 26.63
CA GLY A 326 -13.32 -20.49 25.31
C GLY A 326 -14.84 -20.39 25.13
N ILE A 327 -15.61 -20.18 26.18
CA ILE A 327 -17.07 -20.09 26.17
C ILE A 327 -17.54 -18.88 26.99
N HIS A 328 -16.94 -18.64 28.16
CA HIS A 328 -17.35 -17.63 29.13
C HIS A 328 -16.28 -16.54 29.25
N TYR A 329 -16.62 -15.51 30.01
CA TYR A 329 -15.69 -14.52 30.54
C TYR A 329 -16.06 -14.18 31.99
N ALA A 330 -15.08 -14.34 32.92
CA ALA A 330 -15.24 -14.10 34.35
C ALA A 330 -16.48 -14.80 34.94
N ASP A 331 -16.64 -16.10 34.66
CA ASP A 331 -17.78 -16.95 35.03
C ASP A 331 -19.15 -16.43 34.50
N GLY A 332 -19.16 -15.50 33.57
CA GLY A 332 -20.36 -14.91 32.97
C GLY A 332 -20.40 -15.03 31.44
N ASN A 333 -21.23 -14.19 30.83
CA ASN A 333 -21.32 -14.15 29.38
C ASN A 333 -20.05 -13.52 28.76
N PRO A 334 -19.60 -14.03 27.61
CA PRO A 334 -18.52 -13.40 26.88
C PRO A 334 -18.85 -11.98 26.47
N PHE A 335 -17.86 -11.13 26.29
CA PHE A 335 -18.05 -9.82 25.69
C PHE A 335 -17.66 -9.83 24.21
N ALA A 336 -18.25 -8.93 23.44
CA ALA A 336 -18.04 -8.88 22.01
C ALA A 336 -17.61 -7.48 21.55
N GLU A 337 -16.91 -7.47 20.45
CA GLU A 337 -16.45 -6.27 19.77
C GLU A 337 -16.92 -6.25 18.33
N ALA A 338 -17.43 -5.10 17.86
CA ALA A 338 -17.69 -4.85 16.46
C ALA A 338 -16.91 -3.61 15.99
N VAL A 339 -16.11 -3.76 14.96
CA VAL A 339 -15.33 -2.69 14.36
C VAL A 339 -15.81 -2.46 12.94
N PHE A 340 -16.05 -1.21 12.61
CA PHE A 340 -16.29 -0.75 11.25
C PHE A 340 -15.25 0.30 10.88
N GLN A 341 -14.67 0.18 9.70
CA GLN A 341 -13.73 1.14 9.14
C GLN A 341 -14.06 1.33 7.66
N GLY A 342 -14.37 2.56 7.27
CA GLY A 342 -14.67 2.91 5.89
C GLY A 342 -13.87 4.13 5.47
N GLU A 343 -13.25 4.05 4.31
CA GLU A 343 -12.57 5.17 3.68
C GLU A 343 -12.85 5.16 2.18
N CYS A 344 -12.97 6.33 1.58
CA CYS A 344 -13.14 6.40 0.14
C CYS A 344 -12.36 7.58 -0.47
N ALA A 345 -12.14 7.49 -1.77
CA ALA A 345 -11.57 8.55 -2.57
C ALA A 345 -12.60 8.99 -3.61
N VAL A 346 -13.04 10.24 -3.51
CA VAL A 346 -14.02 10.84 -4.40
C VAL A 346 -13.33 11.94 -5.20
N ARG A 347 -13.28 11.77 -6.51
CA ARG A 347 -12.73 12.80 -7.40
C ARG A 347 -13.78 13.89 -7.61
N LEU A 348 -13.54 15.09 -7.09
CA LEU A 348 -14.42 16.24 -7.30
C LEU A 348 -14.16 16.89 -8.65
N ASN A 349 -12.88 17.02 -9.04
CA ASN A 349 -12.49 17.50 -10.37
C ASN A 349 -11.09 16.95 -10.73
N SER A 350 -10.46 17.44 -11.79
CA SER A 350 -9.14 16.97 -12.26
C SER A 350 -8.00 17.14 -11.24
N ARG A 351 -8.17 18.02 -10.23
CA ARG A 351 -7.13 18.35 -9.25
C ARG A 351 -7.53 18.12 -7.79
N PHE A 352 -8.83 18.16 -7.47
CA PHE A 352 -9.33 18.02 -6.11
C PHE A 352 -9.94 16.66 -5.84
N TYR A 353 -9.57 16.08 -4.71
CA TYR A 353 -10.09 14.81 -4.19
C TYR A 353 -10.55 14.98 -2.76
N LEU A 354 -11.69 14.39 -2.45
CA LEU A 354 -12.25 14.29 -1.11
C LEU A 354 -11.97 12.88 -0.56
N LEU A 355 -11.51 12.80 0.66
CA LEU A 355 -11.06 11.56 1.32
C LEU A 355 -11.75 11.40 2.68
N PRO A 356 -13.07 11.14 2.71
CA PRO A 356 -13.77 10.87 3.96
C PRO A 356 -13.34 9.52 4.53
N LYS A 357 -13.21 9.49 5.86
CA LYS A 357 -12.98 8.28 6.64
C LYS A 357 -13.96 8.23 7.79
N LEU A 358 -14.46 7.04 8.09
CA LEU A 358 -15.31 6.73 9.24
C LEU A 358 -14.72 5.51 9.93
N LYS A 359 -14.57 5.59 11.24
CA LYS A 359 -14.17 4.45 12.07
C LYS A 359 -15.09 4.38 13.27
N SER A 360 -15.54 3.19 13.58
CA SER A 360 -16.32 2.94 14.79
C SER A 360 -15.89 1.64 15.46
N ARG A 361 -15.97 1.60 16.77
CA ARG A 361 -15.75 0.41 17.58
C ARG A 361 -16.80 0.39 18.70
N PHE A 362 -17.54 -0.69 18.77
CA PHE A 362 -18.61 -0.95 19.71
C PHE A 362 -18.26 -2.16 20.57
N LEU A 363 -18.40 -2.02 21.88
CA LEU A 363 -18.15 -3.07 22.84
C LEU A 363 -19.47 -3.49 23.49
N PHE A 364 -19.78 -4.78 23.44
CA PHE A 364 -21.01 -5.38 23.95
C PHE A 364 -20.66 -6.34 25.07
N GLY A 365 -21.41 -6.31 26.15
CA GLY A 365 -21.25 -7.17 27.32
C GLY A 365 -21.44 -6.41 28.63
N SER A 366 -21.69 -7.13 29.70
CA SER A 366 -21.87 -6.56 31.04
C SER A 366 -20.53 -6.12 31.64
N SER A 367 -19.49 -6.90 31.44
CA SER A 367 -18.13 -6.65 31.93
C SER A 367 -17.15 -6.63 30.76
N VAL A 368 -16.51 -5.49 30.51
CA VAL A 368 -15.43 -5.33 29.51
C VAL A 368 -14.20 -4.91 30.28
N PRO A 369 -13.12 -5.71 30.27
CA PRO A 369 -11.91 -5.39 31.01
C PRO A 369 -11.24 -4.12 30.47
N ALA A 370 -10.52 -3.42 31.35
CA ALA A 370 -9.87 -2.14 31.04
C ALA A 370 -8.99 -2.23 29.79
N ILE A 371 -8.25 -3.34 29.64
CA ILE A 371 -7.36 -3.55 28.49
C ILE A 371 -8.08 -3.50 27.12
N TYR A 372 -9.37 -3.85 27.05
CA TYR A 372 -10.16 -3.84 25.82
C TYR A 372 -11.06 -2.59 25.66
N GLN A 373 -11.04 -1.67 26.61
CA GLN A 373 -11.80 -0.43 26.45
C GLN A 373 -11.30 0.40 25.27
N ASN A 374 -12.08 1.41 24.89
CA ASN A 374 -11.69 2.30 23.80
C ASN A 374 -10.70 3.36 24.29
N TYR A 375 -9.68 3.57 23.50
CA TYR A 375 -8.65 4.59 23.74
C TYR A 375 -8.50 5.48 22.52
N ALA A 376 -8.26 6.76 22.72
CA ALA A 376 -7.96 7.72 21.66
C ALA A 376 -6.71 8.52 21.99
N GLY A 377 -5.98 8.92 20.97
CA GLY A 377 -4.81 9.79 21.07
C GLY A 377 -3.76 9.52 20.00
N GLY A 378 -2.78 10.41 19.92
CA GLY A 378 -1.70 10.31 18.95
C GLY A 378 -2.11 10.62 17.52
N VAL A 379 -1.13 10.60 16.63
CA VAL A 379 -1.26 11.01 15.21
C VAL A 379 -1.73 9.89 14.28
N ALA A 380 -1.73 8.65 14.74
CA ALA A 380 -2.08 7.50 13.91
C ALA A 380 -2.84 6.43 14.70
N ASP A 381 -3.72 5.72 14.02
CA ASP A 381 -4.41 4.56 14.58
C ASP A 381 -3.42 3.48 14.99
N GLY A 382 -3.65 2.86 16.16
CA GLY A 382 -2.78 1.80 16.66
C GLY A 382 -1.36 2.25 17.05
N TYR A 383 -1.17 3.54 17.29
CA TYR A 383 0.12 4.10 17.68
C TYR A 383 0.61 3.54 19.03
N TYR A 384 -0.25 3.58 20.06
CA TYR A 384 0.02 3.05 21.39
C TYR A 384 -0.53 1.62 21.55
N LEU A 385 -1.81 1.41 21.21
CA LEU A 385 -2.52 0.13 21.31
C LEU A 385 -3.11 -0.25 19.96
N PRO A 386 -3.19 -1.55 19.61
CA PRO A 386 -3.70 -1.99 18.30
C PRO A 386 -5.10 -1.47 17.95
N TRP A 387 -5.96 -1.26 18.96
CA TRP A 387 -7.35 -0.78 18.82
C TRP A 387 -7.53 0.71 19.11
N GLN A 388 -6.48 1.42 19.50
CA GLN A 388 -6.54 2.85 19.76
C GLN A 388 -6.89 3.62 18.48
N VAL A 389 -7.71 4.65 18.64
CA VAL A 389 -8.14 5.55 17.58
C VAL A 389 -7.28 6.81 17.57
N ALA A 390 -6.79 7.22 16.41
CA ALA A 390 -6.05 8.47 16.26
C ALA A 390 -6.94 9.68 16.64
N TRP A 391 -6.39 10.58 17.44
CA TRP A 391 -6.99 11.86 17.78
C TRP A 391 -5.88 12.90 17.93
N GLU A 392 -5.62 13.63 16.86
CA GLU A 392 -4.47 14.55 16.75
C GLU A 392 -4.46 15.68 17.78
N SER A 393 -5.64 16.05 18.32
CA SER A 393 -5.76 17.05 19.40
C SER A 393 -5.39 16.51 20.78
N ALA A 394 -5.20 15.21 20.94
CA ALA A 394 -4.78 14.56 22.17
C ALA A 394 -3.40 13.94 22.01
N GLN A 395 -2.40 14.49 22.66
CA GLN A 395 -1.00 14.00 22.59
C GLN A 395 -0.79 12.66 23.31
N HIS A 396 -1.66 12.35 24.27
CA HIS A 396 -1.57 11.17 25.13
C HIS A 396 -2.77 10.24 24.88
N VAL A 397 -2.74 9.07 25.52
CA VAL A 397 -3.83 8.10 25.44
C VAL A 397 -4.95 8.52 26.39
N HIS A 398 -6.13 8.72 25.84
CA HIS A 398 -7.35 9.04 26.58
C HIS A 398 -8.28 7.85 26.61
N LEU A 399 -8.83 7.56 27.78
CA LEU A 399 -9.88 6.58 27.96
C LEU A 399 -11.20 7.13 27.39
N LEU A 400 -11.88 6.33 26.58
CA LEU A 400 -13.14 6.65 25.94
C LEU A 400 -14.28 5.75 26.44
N GLU A 401 -15.49 6.07 25.97
CA GLU A 401 -16.69 5.28 26.19
C GLU A 401 -16.64 3.91 25.50
N ARG A 402 -17.60 3.01 25.84
CA ARG A 402 -17.76 1.69 25.21
C ARG A 402 -18.01 1.78 23.70
N ASN A 403 -18.60 2.86 23.24
CA ASN A 403 -18.94 3.06 21.84
C ASN A 403 -18.24 4.31 21.33
N VAL A 404 -17.44 4.14 20.29
CA VAL A 404 -16.67 5.22 19.66
C VAL A 404 -16.98 5.25 18.17
N VAL A 405 -17.29 6.45 17.68
CA VAL A 405 -17.44 6.75 16.27
C VAL A 405 -16.60 7.98 15.96
N THR A 406 -15.69 7.87 15.00
CA THR A 406 -14.85 8.98 14.55
C THR A 406 -15.02 9.20 13.06
N GLY A 407 -15.13 10.47 12.66
CA GLY A 407 -15.17 10.90 11.27
C GLY A 407 -13.99 11.81 10.95
N GLN A 408 -13.34 11.59 9.83
CA GLN A 408 -12.29 12.45 9.32
C GLN A 408 -12.61 12.84 7.89
N LEU A 409 -12.44 14.11 7.54
CA LEU A 409 -12.59 14.62 6.20
C LEU A 409 -11.24 15.13 5.70
N GLY A 410 -10.63 14.38 4.79
CA GLY A 410 -9.38 14.74 4.16
C GLY A 410 -9.59 15.39 2.79
N PHE A 411 -8.72 16.32 2.44
CA PHE A 411 -8.67 16.94 1.12
C PHE A 411 -7.29 16.73 0.51
N ARG A 412 -7.26 16.42 -0.77
CA ARG A 412 -6.01 16.29 -1.50
C ARG A 412 -6.07 17.09 -2.79
N TYR A 413 -5.03 17.87 -3.03
CA TYR A 413 -4.88 18.68 -4.23
C TYR A 413 -3.69 18.19 -5.06
N ARG A 414 -3.93 17.93 -6.35
CA ARG A 414 -2.89 17.54 -7.30
C ARG A 414 -2.27 18.78 -7.93
N VAL A 415 -1.01 19.07 -7.60
CA VAL A 415 -0.32 20.29 -8.06
C VAL A 415 0.03 20.20 -9.54
N LYS A 416 0.78 19.18 -9.97
CA LYS A 416 1.18 18.99 -11.38
C LYS A 416 1.52 17.52 -11.64
N GLY A 417 0.98 16.96 -12.71
CA GLY A 417 1.28 15.57 -13.09
C GLY A 417 0.88 14.58 -11.99
N LYS A 418 1.85 13.89 -11.39
CA LYS A 418 1.67 12.91 -10.31
C LYS A 418 1.98 13.47 -8.91
N PHE A 419 2.25 14.76 -8.76
CA PHE A 419 2.50 15.40 -7.45
C PHE A 419 1.20 15.80 -6.77
N TYR A 420 1.08 15.47 -5.48
CA TYR A 420 -0.09 15.70 -4.62
C TYR A 420 0.31 16.51 -3.38
#